data_e9936c9568f5522c7cfcaf6792f9f55f
#
_entry.id   e9936c9568f5522c7cfcaf6792f9f55f
#
_cell.length_a   1.000
_cell.length_b   1.000
_cell.length_c   1.000
_cell.angle_alpha   90.00
_cell.angle_beta   90.00
_cell.angle_gamma   90.00
#
_symmetry.space_group_name_H-M   'P 1'
#
loop_
_entity.id
_entity.type
_entity.pdbx_description
1 polymer ?
#
loop_
_entity_poly.entity_id
_entity_poly.type
_entity_poly.pdbx_seq_one_letter_code
_entity_poly.pdbx_strand_id
1 'polypeptide(L)'
;GVGLARMEFVINHLVKVHPMALVAPEKVTSEDARRAIAELTHGYAEPTDYFVDTLALGIAKLAAPFHPQPVIVRLSDFKTNEYAHLLGGEAFEPDEENPMIGWRGASRYYSPGYKAGFALECRALRRVREEIGFENVIIMVPFCRT
;
A
#
# COMPACT_ATOMS: atom_id res chain seq x y z
N GLY A 1 -16.99 18.38 -8.55
CA GLY A 1 -17.13 17.14 -7.85
C GLY A 1 -15.90 16.77 -7.03
N VAL A 2 -16.04 15.72 -6.24
CA VAL A 2 -14.96 15.22 -5.41
C VAL A 2 -14.54 13.84 -5.94
N GLY A 3 -13.24 13.66 -6.17
CA GLY A 3 -12.70 12.38 -6.58
C GLY A 3 -12.48 11.46 -5.37
N LEU A 4 -12.61 10.17 -5.60
CA LEU A 4 -12.31 9.16 -4.58
C LEU A 4 -11.32 8.16 -5.17
N ALA A 5 -10.17 8.03 -4.54
CA ALA A 5 -9.16 7.04 -4.91
C ALA A 5 -8.99 6.05 -3.77
N ARG A 6 -8.93 4.77 -4.12
CA ARG A 6 -8.71 3.70 -3.16
C ARG A 6 -7.28 3.19 -3.29
N MET A 7 -6.57 3.23 -2.17
CA MET A 7 -5.16 2.85 -2.16
C MET A 7 -4.96 1.38 -2.53
N GLU A 8 -5.88 0.50 -2.09
CA GLU A 8 -5.79 -0.91 -2.42
C GLU A 8 -5.84 -1.17 -3.94
N PHE A 9 -6.56 -0.34 -4.69
CA PHE A 9 -6.58 -0.46 -6.14
C PHE A 9 -5.20 -0.21 -6.73
N VAL A 10 -4.54 0.85 -6.28
CA VAL A 10 -3.20 1.19 -6.77
C VAL A 10 -2.18 0.12 -6.36
N ILE A 11 -2.25 -0.32 -5.11
CA ILE A 11 -1.33 -1.35 -4.62
C ILE A 11 -1.51 -2.64 -5.41
N ASN A 12 -2.74 -3.09 -5.61
CA ASN A 12 -3.01 -4.35 -6.27
C ASN A 12 -2.64 -4.32 -7.77
N HIS A 13 -2.91 -3.21 -8.45
CA HIS A 13 -2.75 -3.15 -9.90
C HIS A 13 -1.41 -2.62 -10.37
N LEU A 14 -0.76 -1.75 -9.59
CA LEU A 14 0.50 -1.13 -9.98
C LEU A 14 1.69 -1.60 -9.17
N VAL A 15 1.55 -1.58 -7.85
CA VAL A 15 2.67 -1.98 -6.97
C VAL A 15 2.85 -3.49 -6.97
N LYS A 16 1.77 -4.24 -6.78
CA LYS A 16 1.71 -5.71 -6.86
C LYS A 16 2.49 -6.47 -5.79
N VAL A 17 3.20 -5.77 -4.92
CA VAL A 17 4.03 -6.39 -3.87
C VAL A 17 3.49 -6.00 -2.50
N HIS A 18 3.44 -6.96 -1.59
CA HIS A 18 3.10 -6.68 -0.21
C HIS A 18 4.19 -5.79 0.40
N PRO A 19 3.83 -4.68 1.05
CA PRO A 19 4.86 -3.75 1.55
C PRO A 19 5.85 -4.39 2.52
N MET A 20 5.39 -5.33 3.34
CA MET A 20 6.29 -6.00 4.27
C MET A 20 7.31 -6.90 3.58
N ALA A 21 7.02 -7.38 2.36
CA ALA A 21 7.97 -8.15 1.59
C ALA A 21 9.17 -7.29 1.16
N LEU A 22 8.99 -5.98 1.12
CA LEU A 22 10.07 -5.04 0.79
C LEU A 22 10.80 -4.57 2.04
N VAL A 23 10.11 -4.54 3.19
CA VAL A 23 10.72 -4.18 4.47
C VAL A 23 11.54 -5.32 5.05
N ALA A 24 11.01 -6.55 4.96
CA ALA A 24 11.64 -7.74 5.52
C ALA A 24 11.71 -8.85 4.46
N PRO A 25 12.50 -8.66 3.40
CA PRO A 25 12.55 -9.61 2.28
C PRO A 25 13.04 -10.99 2.68
N GLU A 26 13.80 -11.09 3.76
CA GLU A 26 14.31 -12.36 4.26
C GLU A 26 13.20 -13.31 4.72
N LYS A 27 12.02 -12.77 5.00
CA LYS A 27 10.87 -13.60 5.43
C LYS A 27 10.09 -14.19 4.25
N VAL A 28 10.34 -13.72 3.04
CA VAL A 28 9.67 -14.25 1.85
C VAL A 28 10.29 -15.61 1.51
N THR A 29 9.50 -16.66 1.58
CA THR A 29 9.99 -18.02 1.37
C THR A 29 9.85 -18.54 -0.05
N SER A 30 8.87 -18.00 -0.81
CA SER A 30 8.66 -18.41 -2.20
C SER A 30 9.77 -17.88 -3.11
N GLU A 31 10.46 -18.77 -3.79
CA GLU A 31 11.50 -18.40 -4.74
C GLU A 31 10.95 -17.59 -5.92
N ASP A 32 9.78 -17.98 -6.40
CA ASP A 32 9.14 -17.27 -7.50
C ASP A 32 8.77 -15.86 -7.11
N ALA A 33 8.25 -15.67 -5.88
CA ALA A 33 7.93 -14.35 -5.37
C ALA A 33 9.20 -13.51 -5.21
N ARG A 34 10.26 -14.09 -4.67
CA ARG A 34 11.53 -13.37 -4.50
C ARG A 34 12.09 -12.91 -5.83
N ARG A 35 12.02 -13.76 -6.84
CA ARG A 35 12.52 -13.43 -8.18
C ARG A 35 11.69 -12.32 -8.82
N ALA A 36 10.36 -12.41 -8.71
CA ALA A 36 9.47 -11.40 -9.25
C ALA A 36 9.69 -10.04 -8.58
N ILE A 37 9.86 -10.04 -7.25
CA ILE A 37 10.13 -8.82 -6.50
C ILE A 37 11.48 -8.21 -6.91
N ALA A 38 12.49 -9.05 -7.06
CA ALA A 38 13.81 -8.58 -7.48
C ALA A 38 13.74 -7.88 -8.85
N GLU A 39 12.96 -8.45 -9.77
CA GLU A 39 12.78 -7.86 -11.09
C GLU A 39 12.10 -6.50 -11.02
N LEU A 40 11.03 -6.40 -10.23
CA LEU A 40 10.29 -5.15 -10.09
C LEU A 40 11.10 -4.05 -9.41
N THR A 41 11.96 -4.41 -8.47
CA THR A 41 12.73 -3.44 -7.69
C THR A 41 14.14 -3.19 -8.23
N HIS A 42 14.48 -3.78 -9.36
CA HIS A 42 15.82 -3.79 -9.93
C HIS A 42 16.45 -2.38 -10.07
N GLY A 43 15.66 -1.38 -10.43
CA GLY A 43 16.19 -0.02 -10.66
C GLY A 43 16.27 0.85 -9.41
N TYR A 44 15.99 0.31 -8.23
CA TYR A 44 15.93 1.08 -7.00
C TYR A 44 17.05 0.70 -6.05
N ALA A 45 17.64 1.71 -5.39
CA ALA A 45 18.69 1.47 -4.39
C ALA A 45 18.17 0.66 -3.21
N GLU A 46 16.97 0.99 -2.75
CA GLU A 46 16.29 0.26 -1.69
C GLU A 46 14.96 -0.29 -2.21
N PRO A 47 14.63 -1.56 -1.95
CA PRO A 47 13.35 -2.12 -2.41
C PRO A 47 12.13 -1.33 -1.94
N THR A 48 12.18 -0.77 -0.73
CA THR A 48 11.08 0.03 -0.20
C THR A 48 10.82 1.29 -1.03
N ASP A 49 11.85 1.83 -1.68
CA ASP A 49 11.69 2.99 -2.56
C ASP A 49 10.80 2.68 -3.75
N TYR A 50 10.84 1.45 -4.25
CA TYR A 50 9.95 1.02 -5.31
C TYR A 50 8.48 1.17 -4.88
N PHE A 51 8.15 0.73 -3.67
CA PHE A 51 6.79 0.82 -3.16
C PHE A 51 6.34 2.28 -3.07
N VAL A 52 7.15 3.11 -2.42
CA VAL A 52 6.82 4.52 -2.21
C VAL A 52 6.67 5.25 -3.55
N ASP A 53 7.61 5.06 -4.45
CA ASP A 53 7.61 5.74 -5.74
C ASP A 53 6.44 5.31 -6.61
N THR A 54 6.22 4.00 -6.74
CA THR A 54 5.15 3.46 -7.58
C THR A 54 3.78 3.84 -7.04
N LEU A 55 3.60 3.76 -5.73
CA LEU A 55 2.33 4.14 -5.11
C LEU A 55 2.08 5.65 -5.26
N ALA A 56 3.10 6.46 -5.02
CA ALA A 56 2.97 7.91 -5.15
C ALA A 56 2.60 8.32 -6.58
N LEU A 57 3.27 7.75 -7.57
CA LEU A 57 2.97 8.05 -8.97
C LEU A 57 1.56 7.59 -9.35
N GLY A 58 1.13 6.44 -8.85
CA GLY A 58 -0.22 5.94 -9.10
C GLY A 58 -1.29 6.86 -8.53
N ILE A 59 -1.09 7.31 -7.29
CA ILE A 59 -2.01 8.25 -6.65
C ILE A 59 -2.01 9.59 -7.39
N ALA A 60 -0.84 10.07 -7.78
CA ALA A 60 -0.72 11.33 -8.51
C ALA A 60 -1.50 11.28 -9.84
N LYS A 61 -1.41 10.17 -10.55
CA LYS A 61 -2.15 9.99 -11.79
C LYS A 61 -3.65 10.00 -11.58
N LEU A 62 -4.13 9.49 -10.46
CA LEU A 62 -5.54 9.52 -10.12
C LEU A 62 -6.00 10.91 -9.67
N ALA A 63 -5.12 11.66 -9.01
CA ALA A 63 -5.46 12.97 -8.47
C ALA A 63 -5.35 14.11 -9.50
N ALA A 64 -4.44 13.98 -10.46
CA ALA A 64 -4.14 15.05 -11.41
C ALA A 64 -5.37 15.58 -12.16
N PRO A 65 -6.27 14.73 -12.68
CA PRO A 65 -7.44 15.23 -13.41
C PRO A 65 -8.39 16.07 -12.56
N PHE A 66 -8.32 15.96 -11.25
CA PHE A 66 -9.21 16.69 -10.34
C PHE A 66 -8.60 17.97 -9.79
N HIS A 67 -7.30 18.16 -9.95
CA HIS A 67 -6.61 19.32 -9.40
C HIS A 67 -7.20 20.63 -9.97
N PRO A 68 -7.51 21.64 -9.16
CA PRO A 68 -7.28 21.74 -7.71
C PRO A 68 -8.44 21.24 -6.83
N GLN A 69 -9.41 20.54 -7.40
CA GLN A 69 -10.54 20.00 -6.65
C GLN A 69 -10.08 18.89 -5.70
N PRO A 70 -10.72 18.72 -4.55
CA PRO A 70 -10.32 17.71 -3.59
C PRO A 70 -10.42 16.28 -4.15
N VAL A 71 -9.43 15.46 -3.82
CA VAL A 71 -9.46 14.02 -4.08
C VAL A 71 -9.26 13.32 -2.74
N ILE A 72 -10.23 12.51 -2.36
CA ILE A 72 -10.14 11.73 -1.13
C ILE A 72 -9.41 10.43 -1.46
N VAL A 73 -8.30 10.20 -0.79
CA VAL A 73 -7.54 8.95 -0.91
C VAL A 73 -7.81 8.13 0.34
N ARG A 74 -8.50 7.00 0.16
CA ARG A 74 -8.78 6.09 1.25
C ARG A 74 -7.60 5.12 1.39
N LEU A 75 -7.06 5.02 2.61
CA LEU A 75 -5.99 4.09 2.91
C LEU A 75 -6.42 2.66 2.61
N SER A 76 -5.45 1.79 2.39
CA SER A 76 -5.74 0.41 1.99
C SER A 76 -6.65 -0.29 2.99
N ASP A 77 -7.62 -1.03 2.46
CA ASP A 77 -8.62 -1.74 3.25
C ASP A 77 -8.82 -3.15 2.71
N PHE A 78 -7.71 -3.80 2.35
CA PHE A 78 -7.77 -5.19 1.95
C PHE A 78 -8.17 -6.08 3.12
N LYS A 79 -8.91 -7.13 2.82
CA LYS A 79 -9.07 -8.24 3.76
C LYS A 79 -7.73 -8.97 3.81
N THR A 80 -7.51 -9.72 4.90
CA THR A 80 -6.27 -10.45 5.08
C THR A 80 -5.93 -11.33 3.86
N ASN A 81 -6.91 -12.04 3.33
CA ASN A 81 -6.69 -12.90 2.17
C ASN A 81 -6.32 -12.12 0.91
N GLU A 82 -6.80 -10.88 0.78
CA GLU A 82 -6.44 -10.05 -0.37
C GLU A 82 -4.99 -9.60 -0.30
N TYR A 83 -4.50 -9.25 0.89
CA TYR A 83 -3.09 -8.93 1.08
C TYR A 83 -2.18 -10.13 0.84
N ALA A 84 -2.65 -11.31 1.18
CA ALA A 84 -1.87 -12.53 0.96
C ALA A 84 -1.64 -12.81 -0.52
N HIS A 85 -2.49 -12.29 -1.41
CA HIS A 85 -2.33 -12.46 -2.86
C HIS A 85 -1.27 -11.54 -3.47
N LEU A 86 -0.85 -10.52 -2.76
CA LEU A 86 0.26 -9.68 -3.23
C LEU A 86 1.56 -10.48 -3.18
N LEU A 87 2.50 -10.15 -4.06
CA LEU A 87 3.79 -10.85 -4.07
C LEU A 87 4.43 -10.81 -2.68
N GLY A 88 4.77 -11.96 -2.19
CA GLY A 88 5.37 -12.11 -0.86
C GLY A 88 4.39 -12.00 0.29
N GLY A 89 3.09 -11.80 0.02
CA GLY A 89 2.09 -11.55 1.06
C GLY A 89 1.82 -12.73 1.97
N GLU A 90 1.96 -13.94 1.47
CA GLU A 90 1.67 -15.14 2.26
C GLU A 90 2.50 -15.23 3.53
N ALA A 91 3.71 -14.69 3.52
CA ALA A 91 4.61 -14.74 4.66
C ALA A 91 4.19 -13.79 5.79
N PHE A 92 3.34 -12.82 5.50
CA PHE A 92 3.04 -11.72 6.44
C PHE A 92 1.59 -11.63 6.86
N GLU A 93 0.69 -12.34 6.20
CA GLU A 93 -0.73 -12.29 6.53
C GLU A 93 -1.15 -13.56 7.25
N PRO A 94 -1.85 -13.43 8.39
CA PRO A 94 -2.31 -14.60 9.12
C PRO A 94 -3.36 -15.36 8.31
N ASP A 95 -3.37 -16.68 8.48
CA ASP A 95 -4.39 -17.54 7.87
C ASP A 95 -5.64 -17.47 8.76
N GLU A 96 -6.70 -16.85 8.27
CA GLU A 96 -7.92 -16.64 9.03
C GLU A 96 -9.09 -17.38 8.39
N GLU A 97 -9.84 -18.11 9.23
CA GLU A 97 -11.02 -18.84 8.77
C GLU A 97 -12.15 -17.94 8.33
N ASN A 98 -12.27 -16.75 8.96
CA ASN A 98 -13.30 -15.80 8.62
C ASN A 98 -12.71 -14.44 8.29
N PRO A 99 -12.39 -14.18 7.03
CA PRO A 99 -11.78 -12.91 6.63
C PRO A 99 -12.69 -11.70 6.83
N MET A 100 -13.99 -11.91 7.01
CA MET A 100 -14.93 -10.81 7.27
C MET A 100 -14.73 -10.18 8.64
N ILE A 101 -14.19 -10.94 9.58
CA ILE A 101 -13.93 -10.48 10.95
C ILE A 101 -12.43 -10.19 11.14
N GLY A 102 -11.63 -10.55 10.16
CA GLY A 102 -10.21 -10.61 10.29
C GLY A 102 -9.48 -9.28 10.50
N TRP A 103 -8.20 -9.35 10.35
CA TRP A 103 -7.24 -8.28 10.67
C TRP A 103 -7.28 -7.18 9.62
N ARG A 104 -8.13 -6.18 9.85
CA ARG A 104 -8.28 -5.06 8.91
C ARG A 104 -8.62 -3.77 9.65
N GLY A 105 -8.67 -2.67 8.88
CA GLY A 105 -8.99 -1.36 9.43
C GLY A 105 -7.84 -0.78 10.25
N ALA A 106 -8.17 0.09 11.20
CA ALA A 106 -7.16 0.81 11.99
C ALA A 106 -6.28 -0.13 12.81
N SER A 107 -6.83 -1.25 13.27
CA SER A 107 -6.06 -2.20 14.06
C SER A 107 -4.88 -2.80 13.29
N ARG A 108 -5.05 -3.00 11.99
CA ARG A 108 -3.97 -3.47 11.12
C ARG A 108 -2.82 -2.47 11.09
N TYR A 109 -3.13 -1.20 10.96
CA TYR A 109 -2.10 -0.16 10.82
C TYR A 109 -1.21 -0.04 12.04
N TYR A 110 -1.74 -0.30 13.22
CA TYR A 110 -1.01 -0.17 14.47
C TYR A 110 -0.38 -1.47 14.95
N SER A 111 -0.68 -2.59 14.30
CA SER A 111 -0.12 -3.86 14.73
C SER A 111 1.36 -3.93 14.40
N PRO A 112 2.17 -4.59 15.25
CA PRO A 112 3.60 -4.75 14.96
C PRO A 112 3.86 -5.47 13.63
N GLY A 113 2.93 -6.33 13.22
CA GLY A 113 3.09 -7.09 11.98
C GLY A 113 2.90 -6.29 10.71
N TYR A 114 2.38 -5.06 10.79
CA TYR A 114 2.17 -4.24 9.60
C TYR A 114 2.63 -2.79 9.74
N LYS A 115 3.11 -2.40 10.91
CA LYS A 115 3.47 -1.01 11.18
C LYS A 115 4.43 -0.41 10.15
N ALA A 116 5.48 -1.16 9.81
CA ALA A 116 6.47 -0.67 8.84
C ALA A 116 5.87 -0.56 7.43
N GLY A 117 4.97 -1.48 7.07
CA GLY A 117 4.26 -1.41 5.80
C GLY A 117 3.37 -0.18 5.70
N PHE A 118 2.66 0.12 6.79
CA PHE A 118 1.83 1.32 6.85
C PHE A 118 2.67 2.59 6.71
N ALA A 119 3.88 2.59 7.28
CA ALA A 119 4.78 3.74 7.15
C ALA A 119 5.12 4.01 5.68
N LEU A 120 5.25 2.98 4.86
CA LEU A 120 5.49 3.15 3.42
C LEU A 120 4.31 3.81 2.72
N GLU A 121 3.08 3.45 3.09
CA GLU A 121 1.89 4.09 2.54
C GLU A 121 1.88 5.59 2.89
N CYS A 122 2.21 5.90 4.14
CA CYS A 122 2.26 7.29 4.59
C CYS A 122 3.35 8.08 3.85
N ARG A 123 4.51 7.47 3.62
CA ARG A 123 5.58 8.12 2.86
C ARG A 123 5.15 8.43 1.43
N ALA A 124 4.41 7.53 0.80
CA ALA A 124 3.91 7.75 -0.55
C ALA A 124 2.94 8.93 -0.60
N LEU A 125 2.01 8.99 0.35
CA LEU A 125 1.05 10.10 0.43
C LEU A 125 1.73 11.44 0.67
N ARG A 126 2.74 11.45 1.54
CA ARG A 126 3.51 12.64 1.81
C ARG A 126 4.24 13.11 0.55
N ARG A 127 4.80 12.18 -0.21
CA ARG A 127 5.49 12.52 -1.46
C ARG A 127 4.52 13.15 -2.47
N VAL A 128 3.30 12.62 -2.58
CA VAL A 128 2.29 13.18 -3.48
C VAL A 128 1.98 14.61 -3.13
N ARG A 129 1.78 14.90 -1.85
CA ARG A 129 1.38 16.23 -1.40
C ARG A 129 2.53 17.23 -1.39
N GLU A 130 3.70 16.83 -0.90
CA GLU A 130 4.82 17.74 -0.66
C GLU A 130 5.81 17.82 -1.82
N GLU A 131 6.11 16.70 -2.47
CA GLU A 131 7.12 16.66 -3.53
C GLU A 131 6.51 16.81 -4.92
N ILE A 132 5.40 16.08 -5.19
CA ILE A 132 4.74 16.18 -6.49
C ILE A 132 3.83 17.40 -6.53
N GLY A 133 3.28 17.80 -5.38
CA GLY A 133 2.56 19.05 -5.25
C GLY A 133 1.04 18.96 -5.30
N PHE A 134 0.46 17.76 -5.21
CA PHE A 134 -1.00 17.63 -5.21
C PHE A 134 -1.56 17.76 -3.79
N GLU A 135 -1.59 19.00 -3.29
CA GLU A 135 -2.12 19.32 -1.96
C GLU A 135 -3.62 19.08 -1.84
N ASN A 136 -4.30 18.91 -2.97
CA ASN A 136 -5.72 18.60 -3.00
C ASN A 136 -6.05 17.16 -2.57
N VAL A 137 -5.04 16.33 -2.31
CA VAL A 137 -5.23 14.97 -1.81
C VAL A 137 -5.59 15.01 -0.33
N ILE A 138 -6.72 14.42 0.03
CA ILE A 138 -7.22 14.30 1.41
C ILE A 138 -7.18 12.83 1.80
N ILE A 139 -6.60 12.55 2.95
CA ILE A 139 -6.43 11.17 3.42
C ILE A 139 -7.62 10.76 4.27
N MET A 140 -8.18 9.59 3.99
CA MET A 140 -9.25 9.01 4.79
C MET A 140 -8.83 7.63 5.30
N VAL A 141 -8.94 7.43 6.62
CA VAL A 141 -8.67 6.13 7.24
C VAL A 141 -9.97 5.33 7.25
N PRO A 142 -10.02 4.18 6.59
CA PRO A 142 -11.24 3.39 6.54
C PRO A 142 -11.51 2.72 7.88
N PHE A 143 -12.78 2.65 8.24
CA PHE A 143 -13.27 1.84 9.33
C PHE A 143 -12.55 2.05 10.67
N CYS A 144 -12.48 3.30 11.10
CA CYS A 144 -11.86 3.63 12.38
C CYS A 144 -12.85 3.39 13.53
N ARG A 145 -12.78 2.21 14.13
CA ARG A 145 -13.56 1.87 15.32
C ARG A 145 -12.64 1.71 16.52
N THR A 146 -13.02 2.34 17.57
CA THR A 146 -12.37 2.14 18.86
C THR A 146 -13.03 1.00 19.62
#